data_564bbe9f7ee2e5d7ee90c5167e631bda
#
_entry.id   564bbe9f7ee2e5d7ee90c5167e631bda
#
_cell.length_a   1.000
_cell.length_b   1.000
_cell.length_c   1.000
_cell.angle_alpha   90.00
_cell.angle_beta   90.00
_cell.angle_gamma   90.00
#
_symmetry.space_group_name_H-M   'P 1'
#
loop_
_entity.id
_entity.type
_entity.pdbx_description
1 polymer ?
#
loop_
_entity_poly.entity_id
_entity_poly.type
_entity_poly.pdbx_seq_one_letter_code
_entity_poly.pdbx_strand_id
1 'polypeptide(L)'
;LASEPYVLPASTNPTLPYTRNTIEEHLDMLMVCHHLNADIPEDVAFADSRIRPETIAAEDVLHDLGIFSITSSDSQAMGRVGEVILRTWQLADAMKRQRGALSEDVAIMGDNFRIRRYIAKYTINPAIAQGISDYVGSVEEGKFADLVLWEPQFFGVKPSLIIKGGQVVSTVMG
;
A
#
# COMPACT_ATOMS: atom_id res chain seq x y z
N LEU A 1 -14.06 9.34 12.14
CA LEU A 1 -13.78 9.78 10.76
C LEU A 1 -13.75 8.60 9.78
N ALA A 2 -13.01 7.52 10.08
CA ALA A 2 -12.91 6.38 9.16
C ALA A 2 -14.20 5.62 8.90
N SER A 3 -15.25 5.85 9.68
CA SER A 3 -16.60 5.29 9.49
C SER A 3 -17.52 6.17 8.65
N GLU A 4 -17.08 7.36 8.29
CA GLU A 4 -17.90 8.28 7.50
C GLU A 4 -17.88 7.86 6.02
N PRO A 5 -19.04 7.82 5.35
CA PRO A 5 -19.16 7.27 4.00
C PRO A 5 -18.40 8.06 2.91
N TYR A 6 -18.04 9.31 3.20
CA TYR A 6 -17.34 10.19 2.26
C TYR A 6 -15.86 10.40 2.60
N VAL A 7 -15.31 9.61 3.51
CA VAL A 7 -13.90 9.71 3.93
C VAL A 7 -13.14 8.50 3.40
N LEU A 8 -12.05 8.77 2.68
CA LEU A 8 -11.10 7.76 2.20
C LEU A 8 -9.77 7.93 2.94
N PRO A 9 -9.61 7.31 4.12
CA PRO A 9 -8.38 7.44 4.90
C PRO A 9 -7.19 6.84 4.17
N ALA A 10 -6.06 7.54 4.21
CA ALA A 10 -4.78 7.06 3.69
C ALA A 10 -3.82 6.72 4.83
N SER A 11 -3.03 5.67 4.67
CA SER A 11 -1.87 5.39 5.49
C SER A 11 -0.61 5.64 4.69
N THR A 12 0.35 6.32 5.30
CA THR A 12 1.69 6.57 4.77
C THR A 12 2.76 5.71 5.44
N ASN A 13 2.36 4.68 6.19
CA ASN A 13 3.30 3.82 6.90
C ASN A 13 4.25 3.11 5.92
N PRO A 14 5.56 3.45 5.90
CA PRO A 14 6.50 2.92 4.92
C PRO A 14 6.98 1.50 5.26
N THR A 15 6.70 1.00 6.47
CA THR A 15 7.23 -0.26 6.99
C THR A 15 6.19 -1.40 7.03
N LEU A 16 5.18 -1.31 6.15
CA LEU A 16 4.21 -2.38 5.94
C LEU A 16 4.84 -3.61 5.25
N PRO A 17 4.39 -4.83 5.52
CA PRO A 17 3.64 -5.27 6.69
C PRO A 17 4.48 -5.27 7.97
N TYR A 18 3.83 -5.29 9.14
CA TYR A 18 4.52 -5.39 10.41
C TYR A 18 5.32 -6.70 10.52
N THR A 19 6.61 -6.57 10.81
CA THR A 19 7.56 -7.68 10.97
C THR A 19 8.41 -7.48 12.22
N ARG A 20 9.24 -8.47 12.56
CA ARG A 20 10.16 -8.36 13.71
C ARG A 20 11.14 -7.17 13.62
N ASN A 21 11.45 -6.69 12.42
CA ASN A 21 12.40 -5.60 12.19
C ASN A 21 11.72 -4.24 11.99
N THR A 22 10.38 -4.19 11.96
CA THR A 22 9.62 -2.98 11.61
C THR A 22 9.94 -1.80 12.51
N ILE A 23 10.10 -2.04 13.81
CA ILE A 23 10.33 -0.95 14.79
C ILE A 23 11.69 -0.33 14.56
N GLU A 24 12.73 -1.14 14.43
CA GLU A 24 14.09 -0.69 14.16
C GLU A 24 14.16 0.07 12.82
N GLU A 25 13.60 -0.51 11.77
CA GLU A 25 13.54 0.10 10.43
C GLU A 25 12.80 1.44 10.46
N HIS A 26 11.68 1.53 11.17
CA HIS A 26 10.89 2.75 11.26
C HIS A 26 11.62 3.82 12.10
N LEU A 27 12.27 3.41 13.18
CA LEU A 27 13.08 4.31 14.01
C LEU A 27 14.22 4.91 13.20
N ASP A 28 14.98 4.09 12.48
CA ASP A 28 16.08 4.55 11.63
C ASP A 28 15.57 5.51 10.54
N MET A 29 14.47 5.21 9.90
CA MET A 29 13.87 6.09 8.90
C MET A 29 13.46 7.44 9.51
N LEU A 30 12.84 7.43 10.68
CA LEU A 30 12.43 8.64 11.38
C LEU A 30 13.65 9.50 11.75
N MET A 31 14.69 8.88 12.30
CA MET A 31 15.94 9.55 12.67
C MET A 31 16.56 10.27 11.46
N VAL A 32 16.69 9.54 10.35
CA VAL A 32 17.27 10.09 9.11
C VAL A 32 16.42 11.20 8.52
N CYS A 33 15.11 10.98 8.38
CA CYS A 33 14.22 11.94 7.70
C CYS A 33 14.01 13.23 8.49
N HIS A 34 14.11 13.17 9.83
CA HIS A 34 13.99 14.34 10.70
C HIS A 34 15.34 14.95 11.10
N HIS A 35 16.45 14.49 10.50
CA HIS A 35 17.80 14.96 10.78
C HIS A 35 18.18 14.87 12.27
N LEU A 36 17.68 13.84 12.95
CA LEU A 36 17.98 13.58 14.35
C LEU A 36 19.35 12.91 14.50
N ASN A 37 19.98 13.13 15.66
CA ASN A 37 21.28 12.58 15.95
C ASN A 37 21.17 11.45 17.00
N ALA A 38 21.65 10.25 16.67
CA ALA A 38 21.63 9.10 17.56
C ALA A 38 22.52 9.27 18.81
N ASP A 39 23.48 10.20 18.78
CA ASP A 39 24.33 10.51 19.92
C ASP A 39 23.68 11.51 20.90
N ILE A 40 22.51 12.06 20.56
CA ILE A 40 21.75 12.99 21.38
C ILE A 40 20.58 12.25 22.03
N PRO A 41 20.57 12.03 23.38
CA PRO A 41 19.50 11.29 24.04
C PRO A 41 18.10 11.86 23.83
N GLU A 42 17.96 13.17 23.71
CA GLU A 42 16.69 13.86 23.50
C GLU A 42 16.13 13.58 22.10
N ASP A 43 16.98 13.48 21.10
CA ASP A 43 16.58 13.12 19.73
C ASP A 43 16.10 11.66 19.67
N VAL A 44 16.82 10.76 20.30
CA VAL A 44 16.43 9.36 20.43
C VAL A 44 15.09 9.22 21.16
N ALA A 45 14.93 9.91 22.29
CA ALA A 45 13.70 9.89 23.07
C ALA A 45 12.51 10.48 22.27
N PHE A 46 12.74 11.51 21.46
CA PHE A 46 11.73 12.04 20.56
C PHE A 46 11.30 10.99 19.54
N ALA A 47 12.25 10.35 18.87
CA ALA A 47 11.98 9.33 17.88
C ALA A 47 11.19 8.15 18.49
N ASP A 48 11.64 7.60 19.60
CA ASP A 48 10.98 6.52 20.34
C ASP A 48 9.54 6.88 20.75
N SER A 49 9.31 8.13 21.12
CA SER A 49 7.97 8.60 21.52
C SER A 49 6.94 8.55 20.37
N ARG A 50 7.40 8.53 19.10
CA ARG A 50 6.57 8.55 17.91
C ARG A 50 6.26 7.17 17.36
N ILE A 51 7.07 6.18 17.70
CA ILE A 51 6.96 4.83 17.15
C ILE A 51 6.39 3.91 18.21
N ARG A 52 5.24 3.29 17.88
CA ARG A 52 4.53 2.36 18.76
C ARG A 52 4.21 1.08 18.01
N PRO A 53 4.76 -0.06 18.44
CA PRO A 53 4.52 -1.36 17.80
C PRO A 53 3.05 -1.68 17.61
N GLU A 54 2.23 -1.38 18.63
CA GLU A 54 0.81 -1.69 18.64
C GLU A 54 0.04 -0.93 17.56
N THR A 55 0.37 0.35 17.34
CA THR A 55 -0.30 1.17 16.33
C THR A 55 0.12 0.76 14.94
N ILE A 56 1.41 0.48 14.72
CA ILE A 56 1.92 0.03 13.41
C ILE A 56 1.34 -1.34 13.06
N ALA A 57 1.32 -2.28 13.99
CA ALA A 57 0.72 -3.59 13.76
C ALA A 57 -0.79 -3.53 13.54
N ALA A 58 -1.49 -2.62 14.23
CA ALA A 58 -2.92 -2.41 14.03
C ALA A 58 -3.25 -1.89 12.64
N GLU A 59 -2.37 -1.10 12.02
CA GLU A 59 -2.60 -0.58 10.65
C GLU A 59 -2.73 -1.71 9.62
N ASP A 60 -1.98 -2.78 9.74
CA ASP A 60 -2.09 -3.95 8.87
C ASP A 60 -3.52 -4.51 8.87
N VAL A 61 -4.09 -4.67 10.06
CA VAL A 61 -5.46 -5.15 10.24
C VAL A 61 -6.48 -4.15 9.69
N LEU A 62 -6.27 -2.86 9.93
CA LEU A 62 -7.16 -1.80 9.44
C LEU A 62 -7.15 -1.71 7.90
N HIS A 63 -6.00 -1.96 7.27
CA HIS A 63 -5.91 -2.11 5.83
C HIS A 63 -6.71 -3.30 5.31
N ASP A 64 -6.59 -4.46 5.96
CA ASP A 64 -7.28 -5.68 5.56
C ASP A 64 -8.81 -5.59 5.78
N LEU A 65 -9.24 -4.88 6.81
CA LEU A 65 -10.65 -4.56 7.05
C LEU A 65 -11.22 -3.53 6.05
N GLY A 66 -10.36 -2.85 5.27
CA GLY A 66 -10.76 -1.81 4.32
C GLY A 66 -11.01 -0.45 4.96
N ILE A 67 -10.63 -0.28 6.23
CA ILE A 67 -10.75 1.01 6.95
C ILE A 67 -9.79 2.02 6.37
N PHE A 68 -8.51 1.65 6.15
CA PHE A 68 -7.62 2.43 5.33
C PHE A 68 -7.87 2.15 3.85
N SER A 69 -8.41 3.14 3.16
CA SER A 69 -8.84 3.02 1.77
C SER A 69 -7.71 3.25 0.78
N ILE A 70 -6.64 3.94 1.18
CA ILE A 70 -5.54 4.35 0.33
C ILE A 70 -4.21 3.96 0.98
N THR A 71 -3.27 3.47 0.17
CA THR A 71 -1.86 3.31 0.54
C THR A 71 -1.06 4.44 -0.11
N SER A 72 -0.34 5.21 0.69
CA SER A 72 0.50 6.32 0.23
C SER A 72 1.98 5.97 0.39
N SER A 73 2.82 6.54 -0.49
CA SER A 73 4.25 6.26 -0.49
C SER A 73 5.08 7.18 0.42
N ASP A 74 4.53 8.31 0.85
CA ASP A 74 5.26 9.37 1.56
C ASP A 74 6.57 9.76 0.84
N SER A 75 6.48 10.03 -0.45
CA SER A 75 7.61 10.05 -1.39
C SER A 75 8.69 11.10 -1.12
N GLN A 76 8.39 12.14 -0.35
CA GLN A 76 9.29 13.27 -0.12
C GLN A 76 10.01 13.22 1.23
N ALA A 77 9.55 12.38 2.14
CA ALA A 77 10.14 12.24 3.48
C ALA A 77 10.61 10.80 3.70
N MET A 78 9.81 9.97 4.34
CA MET A 78 10.15 8.56 4.60
C MET A 78 9.75 7.65 3.41
N GLY A 79 9.73 8.22 2.19
CA GLY A 79 9.09 7.63 1.01
C GLY A 79 9.78 6.41 0.44
N ARG A 80 8.94 5.42 0.11
CA ARG A 80 9.32 4.20 -0.60
C ARG A 80 8.51 4.04 -1.89
N VAL A 81 8.58 5.04 -2.75
CA VAL A 81 7.80 5.11 -4.00
C VAL A 81 7.91 3.82 -4.82
N GLY A 82 9.12 3.31 -5.00
CA GLY A 82 9.36 2.09 -5.78
C GLY A 82 8.88 0.81 -5.09
N GLU A 83 8.66 0.83 -3.78
CA GLU A 83 8.33 -0.36 -2.99
C GLU A 83 6.87 -0.42 -2.55
N VAL A 84 6.15 0.70 -2.55
CA VAL A 84 4.80 0.79 -1.95
C VAL A 84 3.84 -0.25 -2.52
N ILE A 85 3.88 -0.51 -3.82
CA ILE A 85 3.01 -1.49 -4.47
C ILE A 85 3.36 -2.91 -4.01
N LEU A 86 4.66 -3.24 -4.03
CA LEU A 86 5.13 -4.55 -3.57
C LEU A 86 4.78 -4.78 -2.09
N ARG A 87 5.01 -3.79 -1.23
CA ARG A 87 4.66 -3.86 0.19
C ARG A 87 3.16 -3.99 0.44
N THR A 88 2.34 -3.35 -0.40
CA THR A 88 0.87 -3.52 -0.35
C THR A 88 0.48 -4.99 -0.59
N TRP A 89 1.14 -5.68 -1.51
CA TRP A 89 0.88 -7.11 -1.76
C TRP A 89 1.47 -8.03 -0.71
N GLN A 90 2.64 -7.69 -0.16
CA GLN A 90 3.19 -8.38 1.01
C GLN A 90 2.27 -8.27 2.22
N LEU A 91 1.63 -7.11 2.41
CA LEU A 91 0.63 -6.91 3.44
C LEU A 91 -0.61 -7.78 3.20
N ALA A 92 -1.12 -7.83 1.97
CA ALA A 92 -2.27 -8.67 1.63
C ALA A 92 -2.01 -10.16 1.94
N ASP A 93 -0.82 -10.65 1.59
CA ASP A 93 -0.38 -12.02 1.88
C ASP A 93 -0.23 -12.26 3.40
N ALA A 94 0.41 -11.34 4.13
CA ALA A 94 0.54 -11.44 5.58
C ALA A 94 -0.82 -11.49 6.27
N MET A 95 -1.76 -10.64 5.84
CA MET A 95 -3.11 -10.62 6.38
C MET A 95 -3.88 -11.91 6.05
N LYS A 96 -3.73 -12.45 4.86
CA LYS A 96 -4.33 -13.75 4.53
C LYS A 96 -3.81 -14.86 5.43
N ARG A 97 -2.50 -14.92 5.67
CA ARG A 97 -1.90 -15.94 6.55
C ARG A 97 -2.36 -15.81 8.00
N GLN A 98 -2.48 -14.58 8.49
CA GLN A 98 -2.83 -14.32 9.89
C GLN A 98 -4.33 -14.40 10.17
N ARG A 99 -5.17 -13.99 9.22
CA ARG A 99 -6.61 -13.77 9.42
C ARG A 99 -7.48 -14.74 8.61
N GLY A 100 -6.88 -15.52 7.71
CA GLY A 100 -7.62 -16.41 6.83
C GLY A 100 -8.31 -15.70 5.66
N ALA A 101 -9.25 -16.39 5.01
CA ALA A 101 -10.06 -15.84 3.93
C ALA A 101 -11.04 -14.77 4.46
N LEU A 102 -11.33 -13.76 3.64
CA LEU A 102 -12.42 -12.84 3.92
C LEU A 102 -13.76 -13.57 3.77
N SER A 103 -14.79 -13.12 4.48
CA SER A 103 -16.13 -13.73 4.41
C SER A 103 -16.67 -13.80 2.98
N GLU A 104 -16.43 -12.79 2.18
CA GLU A 104 -16.83 -12.68 0.79
C GLU A 104 -16.05 -13.63 -0.15
N ASP A 105 -14.86 -14.02 0.25
CA ASP A 105 -13.99 -14.93 -0.51
C ASP A 105 -14.22 -16.41 -0.16
N VAL A 106 -14.79 -16.72 1.00
CA VAL A 106 -15.03 -18.10 1.46
C VAL A 106 -15.94 -18.85 0.49
N ALA A 107 -17.02 -18.22 0.03
CA ALA A 107 -18.01 -18.86 -0.85
C ALA A 107 -17.46 -19.21 -2.23
N ILE A 108 -16.44 -18.50 -2.71
CA ILE A 108 -15.83 -18.72 -4.02
C ILE A 108 -14.50 -19.48 -3.94
N MET A 109 -14.07 -19.85 -2.73
CA MET A 109 -12.78 -20.50 -2.47
C MET A 109 -11.60 -19.77 -3.15
N GLY A 110 -11.62 -18.44 -3.11
CA GLY A 110 -10.65 -17.58 -3.75
C GLY A 110 -10.22 -16.40 -2.88
N ASP A 111 -9.59 -15.41 -3.50
CA ASP A 111 -9.15 -14.18 -2.86
C ASP A 111 -9.57 -12.93 -3.66
N ASN A 112 -10.52 -13.06 -4.55
CA ASN A 112 -10.89 -12.01 -5.50
C ASN A 112 -11.36 -10.73 -4.79
N PHE A 113 -12.08 -10.86 -3.68
CA PHE A 113 -12.54 -9.69 -2.92
C PHE A 113 -11.37 -8.98 -2.24
N ARG A 114 -10.47 -9.74 -1.59
CA ARG A 114 -9.25 -9.19 -1.01
C ARG A 114 -8.38 -8.52 -2.09
N ILE A 115 -8.16 -9.18 -3.22
CA ILE A 115 -7.39 -8.63 -4.35
C ILE A 115 -7.97 -7.29 -4.81
N ARG A 116 -9.28 -7.20 -5.04
CA ARG A 116 -9.95 -5.95 -5.42
C ARG A 116 -9.79 -4.85 -4.38
N ARG A 117 -9.92 -5.19 -3.10
CA ARG A 117 -9.70 -4.26 -1.98
C ARG A 117 -8.30 -3.67 -2.00
N TYR A 118 -7.28 -4.49 -2.21
CA TYR A 118 -5.89 -4.04 -2.20
C TYR A 118 -5.48 -3.29 -3.47
N ILE A 119 -5.95 -3.70 -4.65
CA ILE A 119 -5.76 -2.94 -5.89
C ILE A 119 -6.39 -1.54 -5.78
N ALA A 120 -7.60 -1.44 -5.25
CA ALA A 120 -8.30 -0.17 -5.13
C ALA A 120 -7.51 0.88 -4.32
N LYS A 121 -6.66 0.45 -3.37
CA LYS A 121 -5.89 1.35 -2.50
C LYS A 121 -4.88 2.24 -3.23
N TYR A 122 -4.43 1.85 -4.41
CA TYR A 122 -3.47 2.63 -5.20
C TYR A 122 -3.94 2.89 -6.64
N THR A 123 -5.22 2.59 -6.93
CA THR A 123 -5.84 2.85 -8.23
C THR A 123 -7.07 3.72 -8.09
N ILE A 124 -8.26 3.12 -7.98
CA ILE A 124 -9.52 3.88 -8.02
C ILE A 124 -9.74 4.78 -6.79
N ASN A 125 -9.37 4.33 -5.58
CA ASN A 125 -9.62 5.12 -4.38
C ASN A 125 -8.83 6.44 -4.36
N PRO A 126 -7.52 6.48 -4.64
CA PRO A 126 -6.82 7.75 -4.81
C PRO A 126 -7.32 8.57 -6.00
N ALA A 127 -7.76 7.94 -7.10
CA ALA A 127 -8.35 8.66 -8.23
C ALA A 127 -9.64 9.40 -7.84
N ILE A 128 -10.50 8.75 -7.04
CA ILE A 128 -11.71 9.38 -6.50
C ILE A 128 -11.31 10.53 -5.55
N ALA A 129 -10.40 10.29 -4.62
CA ALA A 129 -9.97 11.30 -3.65
C ALA A 129 -9.36 12.55 -4.30
N GLN A 130 -8.73 12.39 -5.47
CA GLN A 130 -8.13 13.49 -6.26
C GLN A 130 -9.07 14.07 -7.32
N GLY A 131 -10.28 13.55 -7.47
CA GLY A 131 -11.26 14.02 -8.47
C GLY A 131 -10.89 13.72 -9.92
N ILE A 132 -10.09 12.67 -10.17
CA ILE A 132 -9.64 12.27 -11.51
C ILE A 132 -10.15 10.88 -11.92
N SER A 133 -11.10 10.33 -11.19
CA SER A 133 -11.64 8.98 -11.42
C SER A 133 -12.33 8.82 -12.77
N ASP A 134 -12.75 9.90 -13.42
CA ASP A 134 -13.33 9.87 -14.76
C ASP A 134 -12.28 9.55 -15.85
N TYR A 135 -11.02 9.70 -15.54
CA TYR A 135 -9.90 9.54 -16.49
C TYR A 135 -9.01 8.34 -16.20
N VAL A 136 -8.86 7.96 -14.92
CA VAL A 136 -7.92 6.93 -14.47
C VAL A 136 -8.49 6.13 -13.30
N GLY A 137 -7.77 5.08 -12.88
CA GLY A 137 -8.04 4.32 -11.66
C GLY A 137 -8.84 3.04 -11.88
N SER A 138 -9.49 2.85 -13.02
CA SER A 138 -10.19 1.62 -13.40
C SER A 138 -10.06 1.34 -14.89
N VAL A 139 -10.33 0.09 -15.27
CA VAL A 139 -10.32 -0.35 -16.67
C VAL A 139 -11.74 -0.23 -17.21
N GLU A 140 -12.02 0.91 -17.85
CA GLU A 140 -13.32 1.26 -18.40
C GLU A 140 -13.15 2.00 -19.72
N GLU A 141 -14.14 1.87 -20.63
CA GLU A 141 -14.16 2.64 -21.87
C GLU A 141 -14.21 4.15 -21.58
N GLY A 142 -13.42 4.92 -22.34
CA GLY A 142 -13.33 6.37 -22.19
C GLY A 142 -12.22 6.84 -21.21
N LYS A 143 -11.62 5.93 -20.45
CA LYS A 143 -10.47 6.25 -19.58
C LYS A 143 -9.14 6.06 -20.31
N PHE A 144 -8.08 6.66 -19.76
CA PHE A 144 -6.74 6.45 -20.31
C PHE A 144 -6.36 4.97 -20.28
N ALA A 145 -5.77 4.49 -21.36
CA ALA A 145 -5.23 3.15 -21.46
C ALA A 145 -3.88 3.04 -20.73
N ASP A 146 -3.93 3.19 -19.41
CA ASP A 146 -2.83 3.00 -18.48
C ASP A 146 -3.01 1.63 -17.83
N LEU A 147 -2.39 0.60 -18.39
CA LEU A 147 -2.65 -0.80 -18.05
C LEU A 147 -1.38 -1.51 -17.63
N VAL A 148 -1.52 -2.40 -16.66
CA VAL A 148 -0.45 -3.31 -16.24
C VAL A 148 -0.94 -4.75 -16.39
N LEU A 149 -0.21 -5.54 -17.16
CA LEU A 149 -0.49 -6.97 -17.34
C LEU A 149 0.49 -7.79 -16.51
N TRP A 150 -0.05 -8.81 -15.84
CA TRP A 150 0.71 -9.68 -14.95
C TRP A 150 0.52 -11.14 -15.36
N GLU A 151 1.62 -11.88 -15.36
CA GLU A 151 1.51 -13.33 -15.23
C GLU A 151 1.03 -13.66 -13.81
N PRO A 152 0.04 -14.54 -13.61
CA PRO A 152 -0.55 -14.77 -12.29
C PRO A 152 0.45 -15.09 -11.19
N GLN A 153 1.49 -15.89 -11.50
CA GLN A 153 2.54 -16.26 -10.55
C GLN A 153 3.47 -15.09 -10.15
N PHE A 154 3.48 -14.01 -10.91
CA PHE A 154 4.29 -12.81 -10.66
C PHE A 154 3.45 -11.58 -10.31
N PHE A 155 2.18 -11.81 -9.99
CA PHE A 155 1.25 -10.74 -9.69
C PHE A 155 1.76 -9.83 -8.56
N GLY A 156 1.69 -8.51 -8.79
CA GLY A 156 2.13 -7.49 -7.84
C GLY A 156 3.65 -7.32 -7.74
N VAL A 157 4.47 -8.16 -8.39
CA VAL A 157 5.93 -8.14 -8.29
C VAL A 157 6.58 -7.72 -9.61
N LYS A 158 6.30 -8.47 -10.68
CA LYS A 158 6.94 -8.24 -11.98
C LYS A 158 5.89 -8.26 -13.09
N PRO A 159 5.50 -7.08 -13.64
CA PRO A 159 4.57 -7.03 -14.76
C PRO A 159 5.20 -7.61 -16.03
N SER A 160 4.40 -8.28 -16.84
CA SER A 160 4.80 -8.76 -18.17
C SER A 160 4.73 -7.67 -19.21
N LEU A 161 3.80 -6.71 -19.04
CA LEU A 161 3.61 -5.60 -19.96
C LEU A 161 3.07 -4.38 -19.21
N ILE A 162 3.58 -3.20 -19.54
CA ILE A 162 3.05 -1.91 -19.08
C ILE A 162 2.70 -1.06 -20.29
N ILE A 163 1.45 -0.59 -20.30
CA ILE A 163 0.92 0.33 -21.31
C ILE A 163 0.64 1.66 -20.63
N LYS A 164 1.06 2.75 -21.23
CA LYS A 164 0.83 4.12 -20.79
C LYS A 164 0.23 4.93 -21.93
N GLY A 165 -0.98 5.46 -21.74
CA GLY A 165 -1.68 6.20 -22.78
C GLY A 165 -1.86 5.41 -24.09
N GLY A 166 -2.06 4.10 -24.01
CA GLY A 166 -2.19 3.20 -25.17
C GLY A 166 -0.87 2.76 -25.81
N GLN A 167 0.28 3.21 -25.30
CA GLN A 167 1.60 2.83 -25.82
C GLN A 167 2.31 1.86 -24.88
N VAL A 168 2.98 0.86 -25.43
CA VAL A 168 3.83 -0.06 -24.66
C VAL A 168 5.08 0.68 -24.20
N VAL A 169 5.26 0.79 -22.88
CA VAL A 169 6.40 1.48 -22.26
C VAL A 169 7.37 0.53 -21.57
N SER A 170 6.93 -0.69 -21.25
CA SER A 170 7.78 -1.73 -20.70
C SER A 170 7.22 -3.10 -21.04
N THR A 171 8.12 -4.04 -21.33
CA THR A 171 7.81 -5.46 -21.54
C THR A 171 8.98 -6.31 -21.09
N VAL A 172 8.73 -7.58 -20.77
CA VAL A 172 9.79 -8.57 -20.59
C VAL A 172 10.44 -8.83 -21.95
N MET A 173 11.76 -8.72 -21.99
CA MET A 173 12.52 -9.19 -23.16
C MET A 173 12.51 -10.71 -23.16
N GLY A 174 12.15 -11.29 -24.30
CA GLY A 174 12.17 -12.74 -24.52
C GLY A 174 13.57 -13.31 -24.58
#